data_ca61e8d6880d4537bcf5c75f2c09528e
#
_entry.id   ca61e8d6880d4537bcf5c75f2c09528e
#
_cell.length_a   1.000
_cell.length_b   1.000
_cell.length_c   1.000
_cell.angle_alpha   90.00
_cell.angle_beta   90.00
_cell.angle_gamma   90.00
#
_symmetry.space_group_name_H-M   'P 1'
#
loop_
_entity.id
_entity.type
_entity.pdbx_description
1 polymer ?
#
loop_
_entity_poly.entity_id
_entity_poly.type
_entity_poly.pdbx_seq_one_letter_code
_entity_poly.pdbx_strand_id
1 'polypeptide(L)'
;MITSINFLKPLEKVFLYHLKNLSKMILSKGIVQTPIIADKKHGIVLDGSHRYIFFLMNGFKEVPVKFVDYHDEHIRVGSRLIHRYLIEEKMNISKEEVIKRGLSGNLFPPRTTRHFFPFRKNERINLPLDSLKKGKNVDVGNFIADTTLQNEIDHNQKYLSEIENEFDELIRYMEEIRQTKNYLKNQILMMQEKPKSVAFFPGKFQPVHMGHITSIMKIFEDYEKIIIGITSDSPNVLSLQKRKEVFQSVLSRFDKFEYVFFDTALIDIKDKTILPKFDVCVSGNQKVLDFMKKNNFKTRLLKRSSGVGYSGTEIRSIIDSKKL
;
A
#
# COMPACT_ATOMS: atom_id res chain seq x y z
N MET A 1 19.91 -8.18 -5.36
CA MET A 1 21.35 -8.43 -5.73
C MET A 1 22.09 -7.11 -5.81
N ILE A 2 23.43 -7.14 -5.75
CA ILE A 2 24.29 -5.98 -6.02
C ILE A 2 24.71 -6.03 -7.49
N THR A 3 24.65 -4.91 -8.19
CA THR A 3 25.02 -4.83 -9.62
C THR A 3 25.75 -3.53 -9.91
N SER A 4 26.46 -3.49 -11.06
CA SER A 4 27.12 -2.28 -11.55
C SER A 4 26.09 -1.20 -11.86
N ILE A 5 26.30 0.02 -11.35
CA ILE A 5 25.45 1.17 -11.62
C ILE A 5 25.41 1.54 -13.12
N ASN A 6 26.49 1.24 -13.86
CA ASN A 6 26.60 1.52 -15.29
C ASN A 6 25.64 0.67 -16.15
N PHE A 7 25.12 -0.43 -15.62
CA PHE A 7 24.09 -1.21 -16.30
C PHE A 7 22.73 -0.52 -16.26
N LEU A 8 22.50 0.31 -15.22
CA LEU A 8 21.21 0.94 -15.03
C LEU A 8 21.04 2.18 -15.92
N LYS A 9 19.82 2.40 -16.36
CA LYS A 9 19.41 3.54 -17.17
C LYS A 9 18.28 4.28 -16.46
N PRO A 10 18.44 5.59 -16.24
CA PRO A 10 17.37 6.39 -15.64
C PRO A 10 16.16 6.46 -16.57
N LEU A 11 14.98 6.57 -16.00
CA LEU A 11 13.71 6.72 -16.73
C LEU A 11 13.12 8.12 -16.56
N GLU A 12 13.28 8.70 -15.37
CA GLU A 12 12.70 9.99 -14.99
C GLU A 12 13.78 10.91 -14.42
N LYS A 13 13.59 12.21 -14.62
CA LYS A 13 14.29 13.24 -13.83
C LYS A 13 13.84 13.16 -12.37
N VAL A 14 14.64 13.76 -11.48
CA VAL A 14 14.37 13.78 -10.04
C VAL A 14 14.23 15.20 -9.51
N PHE A 15 13.48 15.37 -8.44
CA PHE A 15 13.38 16.63 -7.71
C PHE A 15 14.62 16.86 -6.84
N LEU A 16 15.20 18.05 -6.93
CA LEU A 16 16.42 18.41 -6.22
C LEU A 16 16.27 18.35 -4.70
N TYR A 17 15.22 18.94 -4.16
CA TYR A 17 15.01 19.02 -2.71
C TYR A 17 14.67 17.65 -2.12
N HIS A 18 13.87 16.85 -2.82
CA HIS A 18 13.62 15.47 -2.43
C HIS A 18 14.92 14.64 -2.46
N LEU A 19 15.76 14.82 -3.49
CA LEU A 19 17.07 14.15 -3.58
C LEU A 19 17.99 14.54 -2.40
N LYS A 20 18.05 15.84 -2.05
CA LYS A 20 18.84 16.34 -0.90
C LYS A 20 18.38 15.69 0.42
N ASN A 21 17.07 15.66 0.67
CA ASN A 21 16.49 15.07 1.88
C ASN A 21 16.75 13.57 1.95
N LEU A 22 16.54 12.85 0.86
CA LEU A 22 16.82 11.42 0.75
C LEU A 22 18.31 11.14 0.99
N SER A 23 19.20 11.93 0.36
CA SER A 23 20.65 11.80 0.53
C SER A 23 21.07 11.98 1.99
N LYS A 24 20.58 13.04 2.65
CA LYS A 24 20.82 13.28 4.08
C LYS A 24 20.38 12.09 4.93
N MET A 25 19.18 11.56 4.66
CA MET A 25 18.64 10.42 5.40
C MET A 25 19.47 9.13 5.19
N ILE A 26 19.89 8.83 3.97
CA ILE A 26 20.69 7.63 3.67
C ILE A 26 22.08 7.76 4.30
N LEU A 27 22.74 8.92 4.15
CA LEU A 27 24.07 9.16 4.68
C LEU A 27 24.08 9.15 6.22
N SER A 28 23.09 9.75 6.87
CA SER A 28 23.01 9.76 8.34
C SER A 28 22.79 8.38 8.94
N LYS A 29 22.06 7.49 8.24
CA LYS A 29 21.85 6.12 8.69
C LYS A 29 22.97 5.15 8.27
N GLY A 30 23.80 5.53 7.30
CA GLY A 30 24.82 4.66 6.72
C GLY A 30 24.30 3.40 6.03
N ILE A 31 22.99 3.33 5.77
CA ILE A 31 22.36 2.14 5.19
C ILE A 31 21.37 2.49 4.08
N VAL A 32 21.26 1.61 3.10
CA VAL A 32 20.21 1.62 2.08
C VAL A 32 19.10 0.66 2.51
N GLN A 33 17.92 1.19 2.73
CA GLN A 33 16.79 0.41 3.26
C GLN A 33 16.06 -0.41 2.21
N THR A 34 16.00 0.06 0.96
CA THR A 34 15.25 -0.60 -0.12
C THR A 34 16.04 -0.61 -1.42
N PRO A 35 15.97 -1.68 -2.24
CA PRO A 35 16.66 -1.75 -3.51
C PRO A 35 16.03 -0.82 -4.55
N ILE A 36 16.78 -0.50 -5.59
CA ILE A 36 16.24 0.00 -6.86
C ILE A 36 15.50 -1.15 -7.53
N ILE A 37 14.37 -0.90 -8.21
CA ILE A 37 13.71 -1.89 -9.05
C ILE A 37 13.99 -1.53 -10.51
N ALA A 38 14.53 -2.48 -11.27
CA ALA A 38 14.88 -2.26 -12.66
C ALA A 38 14.47 -3.43 -13.56
N ASP A 39 14.24 -3.13 -14.84
CA ASP A 39 14.06 -4.14 -15.85
C ASP A 39 15.34 -4.98 -16.04
N LYS A 40 15.20 -6.30 -16.00
CA LYS A 40 16.31 -7.23 -16.11
C LYS A 40 17.00 -7.17 -17.47
N LYS A 41 16.26 -6.93 -18.54
CA LYS A 41 16.77 -6.98 -19.92
C LYS A 41 17.55 -5.73 -20.28
N HIS A 42 17.05 -4.56 -19.95
CA HIS A 42 17.60 -3.29 -20.42
C HIS A 42 18.22 -2.42 -19.31
N GLY A 43 18.03 -2.80 -18.03
CA GLY A 43 18.51 -2.04 -16.88
C GLY A 43 17.72 -0.75 -16.60
N ILE A 44 16.54 -0.57 -17.17
CA ILE A 44 15.73 0.63 -16.98
C ILE A 44 15.21 0.68 -15.56
N VAL A 45 15.43 1.81 -14.87
CA VAL A 45 15.00 2.03 -13.49
C VAL A 45 13.49 2.29 -13.46
N LEU A 46 12.74 1.32 -12.96
CA LEU A 46 11.28 1.37 -12.86
C LEU A 46 10.78 1.96 -11.53
N ASP A 47 11.57 1.81 -10.45
CA ASP A 47 11.32 2.45 -9.16
C ASP A 47 12.64 2.77 -8.46
N GLY A 48 12.70 3.92 -7.81
CA GLY A 48 13.89 4.37 -7.09
C GLY A 48 14.78 5.33 -7.85
N SER A 49 14.26 6.13 -8.78
CA SER A 49 15.02 7.13 -9.55
C SER A 49 15.86 8.06 -8.65
N HIS A 50 15.33 8.56 -7.53
CA HIS A 50 16.10 9.38 -6.58
C HIS A 50 17.23 8.60 -5.91
N ARG A 51 17.06 7.30 -5.61
CA ARG A 51 18.12 6.44 -5.06
C ARG A 51 19.21 6.20 -6.10
N TYR A 52 18.84 5.97 -7.35
CA TYR A 52 19.79 5.81 -8.45
C TYR A 52 20.67 7.06 -8.60
N ILE A 53 20.07 8.25 -8.64
CA ILE A 53 20.80 9.51 -8.74
C ILE A 53 21.65 9.77 -7.48
N PHE A 54 21.16 9.41 -6.28
CA PHE A 54 21.95 9.46 -5.05
C PHE A 54 23.25 8.64 -5.19
N PHE A 55 23.16 7.41 -5.69
CA PHE A 55 24.32 6.54 -5.86
C PHE A 55 25.31 7.12 -6.89
N LEU A 56 24.82 7.61 -8.04
CA LEU A 56 25.66 8.26 -9.05
C LEU A 56 26.39 9.48 -8.48
N MET A 57 25.67 10.38 -7.83
CA MET A 57 26.20 11.62 -7.27
C MET A 57 27.30 11.36 -6.22
N ASN A 58 27.16 10.29 -5.45
CA ASN A 58 28.13 9.90 -4.41
C ASN A 58 29.20 8.90 -4.92
N GLY A 59 29.28 8.66 -6.21
CA GLY A 59 30.33 7.87 -6.84
C GLY A 59 30.25 6.36 -6.58
N PHE A 60 29.10 5.82 -6.19
CA PHE A 60 28.96 4.38 -6.03
C PHE A 60 29.02 3.68 -7.39
N LYS A 61 29.86 2.65 -7.49
CA LYS A 61 29.99 1.79 -8.67
C LYS A 61 29.03 0.60 -8.65
N GLU A 62 28.58 0.24 -7.48
CA GLU A 62 27.68 -0.88 -7.22
C GLU A 62 26.47 -0.42 -6.42
N VAL A 63 25.31 -0.97 -6.74
CA VAL A 63 24.04 -0.59 -6.12
C VAL A 63 23.14 -1.80 -5.90
N PRO A 64 22.30 -1.82 -4.86
CA PRO A 64 21.34 -2.88 -4.65
C PRO A 64 20.18 -2.75 -5.62
N VAL A 65 19.90 -3.80 -6.38
CA VAL A 65 18.83 -3.85 -7.37
C VAL A 65 17.98 -5.10 -7.20
N LYS A 66 16.69 -4.94 -7.35
CA LYS A 66 15.73 -6.02 -7.59
C LYS A 66 15.34 -5.98 -9.06
N PHE A 67 15.82 -6.95 -9.82
CA PHE A 67 15.46 -7.08 -11.23
C PHE A 67 14.10 -7.74 -11.40
N VAL A 68 13.35 -7.27 -12.38
CA VAL A 68 12.06 -7.81 -12.79
C VAL A 68 12.06 -8.05 -14.30
N ASP A 69 11.30 -9.02 -14.75
CA ASP A 69 10.97 -9.14 -16.18
C ASP A 69 9.86 -8.13 -16.48
N TYR A 70 10.20 -7.08 -17.20
CA TYR A 70 9.25 -6.01 -17.49
C TYR A 70 8.13 -6.44 -18.46
N HIS A 71 8.30 -7.58 -19.15
CA HIS A 71 7.25 -8.16 -19.99
C HIS A 71 6.22 -8.98 -19.20
N ASP A 72 6.45 -9.25 -17.90
CA ASP A 72 5.48 -9.90 -17.03
C ASP A 72 4.16 -9.11 -17.05
N GLU A 73 3.05 -9.78 -17.38
CA GLU A 73 1.72 -9.20 -17.47
C GLU A 73 1.19 -8.65 -16.14
N HIS A 74 1.71 -9.16 -15.01
CA HIS A 74 1.35 -8.69 -13.67
C HIS A 74 2.05 -7.37 -13.29
N ILE A 75 3.06 -6.93 -14.05
CA ILE A 75 3.65 -5.60 -13.90
C ILE A 75 2.89 -4.65 -14.82
N ARG A 76 2.37 -3.58 -14.24
CA ARG A 76 1.63 -2.54 -14.98
C ARG A 76 2.32 -1.20 -14.81
N VAL A 77 2.11 -0.32 -15.77
CA VAL A 77 2.58 1.07 -15.72
C VAL A 77 1.42 2.01 -16.01
N GLY A 78 1.43 3.17 -15.39
CA GLY A 78 0.46 4.23 -15.61
C GLY A 78 0.87 5.47 -14.85
N SER A 79 0.10 6.55 -14.94
CA SER A 79 0.33 7.78 -14.15
C SER A 79 -0.57 7.86 -12.92
N ARG A 80 -1.66 7.08 -12.86
CA ARG A 80 -2.69 7.11 -11.82
C ARG A 80 -2.79 5.78 -11.07
N LEU A 81 -3.25 5.81 -9.82
CA LEU A 81 -3.44 4.59 -9.00
C LEU A 81 -4.47 3.65 -9.59
N ILE A 82 -5.52 4.18 -10.22
CA ILE A 82 -6.56 3.37 -10.85
C ILE A 82 -6.00 2.45 -11.95
N HIS A 83 -4.91 2.85 -12.60
CA HIS A 83 -4.25 2.02 -13.62
C HIS A 83 -3.72 0.69 -13.07
N ARG A 84 -3.61 0.54 -11.75
CA ARG A 84 -3.33 -0.75 -11.13
C ARG A 84 -4.38 -1.81 -11.44
N TYR A 85 -5.62 -1.41 -11.63
CA TYR A 85 -6.79 -2.29 -11.78
C TYR A 85 -7.31 -2.35 -13.21
N LEU A 86 -6.89 -1.42 -14.07
CA LEU A 86 -7.29 -1.39 -15.47
C LEU A 86 -6.43 -2.32 -16.33
N ILE A 87 -6.98 -2.73 -17.46
CA ILE A 87 -6.21 -3.40 -18.52
C ILE A 87 -5.28 -2.41 -19.19
N GLU A 88 -4.14 -2.89 -19.68
CA GLU A 88 -3.04 -2.08 -20.21
C GLU A 88 -3.45 -1.14 -21.33
N GLU A 89 -4.34 -1.56 -22.22
CA GLU A 89 -4.89 -0.77 -23.34
C GLU A 89 -5.58 0.53 -22.92
N LYS A 90 -6.02 0.62 -21.66
CA LYS A 90 -6.66 1.82 -21.10
C LYS A 90 -5.70 2.70 -20.32
N MET A 91 -4.43 2.37 -20.31
CA MET A 91 -3.40 3.15 -19.62
C MET A 91 -2.90 4.27 -20.54
N ASN A 92 -2.55 5.40 -19.94
CA ASN A 92 -2.04 6.56 -20.67
C ASN A 92 -0.54 6.48 -20.97
N ILE A 93 0.19 5.49 -20.43
CA ILE A 93 1.61 5.22 -20.66
C ILE A 93 1.76 3.72 -20.89
N SER A 94 2.39 3.35 -22.00
CA SER A 94 2.64 1.93 -22.31
C SER A 94 4.03 1.48 -21.87
N LYS A 95 4.21 0.16 -21.74
CA LYS A 95 5.54 -0.44 -21.48
C LYS A 95 6.53 -0.16 -22.59
N GLU A 96 6.08 -0.15 -23.86
CA GLU A 96 6.87 0.15 -25.03
C GLU A 96 7.41 1.58 -24.98
N GLU A 97 6.58 2.55 -24.55
CA GLU A 97 7.04 3.93 -24.39
C GLU A 97 8.08 4.04 -23.26
N VAL A 98 7.89 3.35 -22.16
CA VAL A 98 8.88 3.29 -21.06
C VAL A 98 10.21 2.73 -21.56
N ILE A 99 10.20 1.62 -22.31
CA ILE A 99 11.39 1.01 -22.88
C ILE A 99 12.06 1.97 -23.86
N LYS A 100 11.30 2.56 -24.79
CA LYS A 100 11.81 3.52 -25.78
C LYS A 100 12.52 4.70 -25.11
N ARG A 101 11.91 5.30 -24.10
CA ARG A 101 12.49 6.46 -23.39
C ARG A 101 13.71 6.05 -22.56
N GLY A 102 13.64 4.97 -21.81
CA GLY A 102 14.78 4.48 -21.03
C GLY A 102 15.99 4.12 -21.90
N LEU A 103 15.78 3.64 -23.12
CA LEU A 103 16.86 3.35 -24.07
C LEU A 103 17.41 4.59 -24.76
N SER A 104 16.57 5.56 -25.08
CA SER A 104 16.99 6.80 -25.78
C SER A 104 17.60 7.84 -24.84
N GLY A 105 17.46 7.70 -23.51
CA GLY A 105 17.87 8.72 -22.55
C GLY A 105 16.96 9.97 -22.51
N ASN A 106 15.84 9.97 -23.23
CA ASN A 106 14.84 11.04 -23.19
C ASN A 106 13.94 10.86 -21.95
N LEU A 107 14.40 11.38 -20.84
CA LEU A 107 13.77 11.15 -19.54
C LEU A 107 12.37 11.77 -19.43
N PHE A 108 11.48 11.07 -18.76
CA PHE A 108 10.23 11.67 -18.30
C PHE A 108 10.47 12.77 -17.25
N PRO A 109 9.58 13.75 -17.11
CA PRO A 109 9.50 14.59 -15.93
C PRO A 109 9.39 13.75 -14.64
N PRO A 110 9.71 14.33 -13.46
CA PRO A 110 9.57 13.59 -12.20
C PRO A 110 8.14 13.09 -11.97
N ARG A 111 8.03 11.85 -11.45
CA ARG A 111 6.74 11.22 -11.07
C ARG A 111 5.73 11.08 -12.22
N THR A 112 6.19 11.02 -13.45
CA THR A 112 5.30 10.79 -14.60
C THR A 112 4.81 9.35 -14.64
N THR A 113 5.68 8.38 -14.27
CA THR A 113 5.32 6.96 -14.32
C THR A 113 5.11 6.37 -12.95
N ARG A 114 4.11 5.51 -12.84
CA ARG A 114 3.89 4.66 -11.67
C ARG A 114 3.90 3.21 -12.10
N HIS A 115 4.83 2.44 -11.54
CA HIS A 115 4.87 1.01 -11.76
C HIS A 115 4.18 0.26 -10.62
N PHE A 116 3.32 -0.67 -11.01
CA PHE A 116 2.58 -1.54 -10.11
C PHE A 116 3.13 -2.96 -10.24
N PHE A 117 3.67 -3.48 -9.15
CA PHE A 117 4.31 -4.78 -9.10
C PHE A 117 3.42 -5.79 -8.37
N PRO A 118 3.49 -7.09 -8.72
CA PRO A 118 2.74 -8.15 -8.01
C PRO A 118 3.33 -8.47 -6.63
N PHE A 119 4.35 -7.74 -6.19
CA PHE A 119 5.03 -7.89 -4.91
C PHE A 119 5.18 -6.54 -4.20
N ARG A 120 5.61 -6.57 -2.92
CA ARG A 120 5.92 -5.36 -2.14
C ARG A 120 7.22 -4.74 -2.63
N LYS A 121 7.17 -3.52 -3.15
CA LYS A 121 8.36 -2.79 -3.61
C LYS A 121 9.22 -2.22 -2.46
N ASN A 122 8.68 -2.10 -1.26
CA ASN A 122 9.36 -1.57 -0.08
C ASN A 122 9.95 -2.68 0.82
N GLU A 123 10.32 -3.80 0.24
CA GLU A 123 11.02 -4.86 0.96
C GLU A 123 12.38 -4.35 1.47
N ARG A 124 12.59 -4.42 2.79
CA ARG A 124 13.80 -3.88 3.42
C ARG A 124 14.99 -4.82 3.23
N ILE A 125 16.09 -4.27 2.77
CA ILE A 125 17.37 -4.98 2.62
C ILE A 125 18.40 -4.55 3.68
N ASN A 126 18.28 -3.31 4.22
CA ASN A 126 19.16 -2.72 5.22
C ASN A 126 20.67 -2.91 4.93
N LEU A 127 21.08 -2.58 3.68
CA LEU A 127 22.44 -2.79 3.19
C LEU A 127 23.34 -1.63 3.66
N PRO A 128 24.48 -1.89 4.36
CA PRO A 128 25.43 -0.85 4.71
C PRO A 128 26.06 -0.20 3.47
N LEU A 129 26.21 1.12 3.48
CA LEU A 129 26.81 1.87 2.37
C LEU A 129 28.29 1.55 2.17
N ASP A 130 29.01 1.28 3.23
CA ASP A 130 30.43 0.92 3.22
C ASP A 130 30.72 -0.45 2.59
N SER A 131 29.70 -1.29 2.49
CA SER A 131 29.80 -2.57 1.76
C SER A 131 29.78 -2.41 0.23
N LEU A 132 29.49 -1.22 -0.29
CA LEU A 132 29.39 -0.92 -1.69
C LEU A 132 30.65 -0.26 -2.22
N LYS A 133 31.14 -0.68 -3.41
CA LYS A 133 32.29 -0.08 -4.06
C LYS A 133 32.01 1.35 -4.48
N LYS A 134 32.96 2.25 -4.19
CA LYS A 134 32.95 3.66 -4.59
C LYS A 134 34.02 3.98 -5.63
N GLY A 135 33.77 5.02 -6.40
CA GLY A 135 34.68 5.66 -7.30
C GLY A 135 34.56 7.18 -7.23
N LYS A 136 34.75 7.87 -8.33
CA LYS A 136 34.59 9.32 -8.41
C LYS A 136 33.11 9.70 -8.46
N ASN A 137 32.77 10.82 -7.82
CA ASN A 137 31.45 11.43 -7.93
C ASN A 137 31.15 11.81 -9.39
N VAL A 138 29.91 11.68 -9.78
CA VAL A 138 29.42 11.99 -11.13
C VAL A 138 28.55 13.24 -11.07
N ASP A 139 28.71 14.15 -12.02
CA ASP A 139 27.78 15.24 -12.20
C ASP A 139 26.40 14.69 -12.63
N VAL A 140 25.38 15.07 -11.88
CA VAL A 140 24.01 14.60 -12.10
C VAL A 140 23.06 15.71 -12.54
N GLY A 141 23.55 16.88 -12.89
CA GLY A 141 22.76 18.06 -13.27
C GLY A 141 21.69 17.74 -14.33
N ASN A 142 22.03 16.96 -15.34
CA ASN A 142 21.11 16.56 -16.42
C ASN A 142 19.94 15.67 -15.97
N PHE A 143 20.07 15.04 -14.81
CA PHE A 143 19.03 14.16 -14.25
C PHE A 143 18.12 14.89 -13.25
N ILE A 144 18.46 16.13 -12.91
CA ILE A 144 17.66 16.93 -11.99
C ILE A 144 16.67 17.79 -12.79
N ALA A 145 15.43 17.84 -12.33
CA ALA A 145 14.45 18.75 -12.91
C ALA A 145 14.80 20.19 -12.52
N ASP A 146 14.70 21.09 -13.48
CA ASP A 146 14.84 22.52 -13.22
C ASP A 146 13.59 23.04 -12.50
N THR A 147 13.61 22.96 -11.17
CA THR A 147 12.48 23.31 -10.30
C THR A 147 12.96 24.02 -9.05
N THR A 148 12.17 24.98 -8.58
CA THR A 148 12.35 25.61 -7.26
C THR A 148 11.74 24.73 -6.16
N LEU A 149 12.08 25.02 -4.89
CA LEU A 149 11.44 24.35 -3.75
C LEU A 149 9.91 24.56 -3.78
N GLN A 150 9.44 25.77 -4.14
CA GLN A 150 8.02 26.06 -4.23
C GLN A 150 7.35 25.20 -5.30
N ASN A 151 7.98 25.06 -6.48
CA ASN A 151 7.46 24.20 -7.54
C ASN A 151 7.39 22.71 -7.12
N GLU A 152 8.35 22.22 -6.31
CA GLU A 152 8.27 20.88 -5.75
C GLU A 152 7.13 20.73 -4.73
N ILE A 153 6.88 21.75 -3.92
CA ILE A 153 5.74 21.80 -2.98
C ILE A 153 4.43 21.78 -3.74
N ASP A 154 4.27 22.68 -4.72
CA ASP A 154 3.06 22.79 -5.53
C ASP A 154 2.78 21.49 -6.29
N HIS A 155 3.82 20.87 -6.86
CA HIS A 155 3.70 19.55 -7.50
C HIS A 155 3.25 18.48 -6.53
N ASN A 156 3.78 18.45 -5.30
CA ASN A 156 3.38 17.51 -4.28
C ASN A 156 1.94 17.74 -3.82
N GLN A 157 1.50 18.99 -3.68
CA GLN A 157 0.12 19.34 -3.33
C GLN A 157 -0.84 18.93 -4.44
N LYS A 158 -0.51 19.24 -5.70
CA LYS A 158 -1.29 18.78 -6.86
C LYS A 158 -1.37 17.25 -6.89
N TYR A 159 -0.25 16.58 -6.68
CA TYR A 159 -0.20 15.11 -6.64
C TYR A 159 -1.05 14.53 -5.50
N LEU A 160 -1.07 15.16 -4.33
CA LEU A 160 -1.93 14.77 -3.21
C LEU A 160 -3.41 14.91 -3.60
N SER A 161 -3.80 16.04 -4.18
CA SER A 161 -5.16 16.27 -4.64
C SER A 161 -5.59 15.26 -5.72
N GLU A 162 -4.69 14.91 -6.65
CA GLU A 162 -4.94 13.86 -7.64
C GLU A 162 -5.17 12.49 -6.97
N ILE A 163 -4.40 12.14 -5.94
CA ILE A 163 -4.59 10.90 -5.17
C ILE A 163 -5.94 10.91 -4.44
N GLU A 164 -6.32 12.03 -3.86
CA GLU A 164 -7.61 12.18 -3.18
C GLU A 164 -8.78 11.99 -4.15
N ASN A 165 -8.69 12.63 -5.33
CA ASN A 165 -9.69 12.45 -6.39
C ASN A 165 -9.73 11.00 -6.92
N GLU A 166 -8.57 10.35 -7.12
CA GLU A 166 -8.49 8.95 -7.52
C GLU A 166 -9.10 8.02 -6.47
N PHE A 167 -8.94 8.36 -5.20
CA PHE A 167 -9.55 7.60 -4.10
C PHE A 167 -11.07 7.69 -4.14
N ASP A 168 -11.62 8.87 -4.40
CA ASP A 168 -13.06 9.08 -4.55
C ASP A 168 -13.63 8.36 -5.79
N GLU A 169 -12.88 8.34 -6.89
CA GLU A 169 -13.25 7.56 -8.07
C GLU A 169 -13.27 6.05 -7.78
N LEU A 170 -12.27 5.56 -7.06
CA LEU A 170 -12.21 4.14 -6.67
C LEU A 170 -13.39 3.76 -5.76
N ILE A 171 -13.77 4.64 -4.83
CA ILE A 171 -14.94 4.41 -3.98
C ILE A 171 -16.20 4.31 -4.84
N ARG A 172 -16.40 5.24 -5.80
CA ARG A 172 -17.56 5.21 -6.71
C ARG A 172 -17.59 3.93 -7.53
N TYR A 173 -16.46 3.52 -8.09
CA TYR A 173 -16.35 2.27 -8.86
C TYR A 173 -16.66 1.03 -8.00
N MET A 174 -16.19 1.02 -6.75
CA MET A 174 -16.53 -0.05 -5.80
C MET A 174 -18.03 -0.08 -5.48
N GLU A 175 -18.68 1.08 -5.39
CA GLU A 175 -20.14 1.19 -5.20
C GLU A 175 -20.92 0.62 -6.39
N GLU A 176 -20.50 0.91 -7.61
CA GLU A 176 -21.12 0.36 -8.84
C GLU A 176 -20.99 -1.17 -8.91
N ILE A 177 -19.80 -1.70 -8.62
CA ILE A 177 -19.59 -3.16 -8.53
C ILE A 177 -20.48 -3.76 -7.44
N ARG A 178 -20.61 -3.09 -6.31
CA ARG A 178 -21.47 -3.52 -5.21
C ARG A 178 -22.93 -3.59 -5.63
N GLN A 179 -23.44 -2.55 -6.27
CA GLN A 179 -24.83 -2.50 -6.75
C GLN A 179 -25.12 -3.64 -7.72
N THR A 180 -24.23 -3.86 -8.69
CA THR A 180 -24.34 -4.97 -9.65
C THR A 180 -24.34 -6.33 -8.94
N LYS A 181 -23.43 -6.50 -7.98
CA LYS A 181 -23.36 -7.74 -7.18
C LYS A 181 -24.59 -7.94 -6.31
N ASN A 182 -25.16 -6.88 -5.74
CA ASN A 182 -26.39 -6.94 -4.96
C ASN A 182 -27.60 -7.29 -5.83
N TYR A 183 -27.69 -6.71 -7.01
CA TYR A 183 -28.71 -7.07 -7.98
C TYR A 183 -28.65 -8.57 -8.31
N LEU A 184 -27.48 -9.10 -8.63
CA LEU A 184 -27.29 -10.52 -8.91
C LEU A 184 -27.59 -11.41 -7.68
N LYS A 185 -27.16 -10.99 -6.49
CA LYS A 185 -27.47 -11.73 -5.24
C LYS A 185 -28.95 -11.74 -4.92
N ASN A 186 -29.66 -10.62 -5.11
CA ASN A 186 -31.09 -10.56 -4.88
C ASN A 186 -31.85 -11.48 -5.86
N GLN A 187 -31.40 -11.59 -7.09
CA GLN A 187 -31.95 -12.57 -8.03
C GLN A 187 -31.72 -14.02 -7.57
N ILE A 188 -30.52 -14.31 -7.03
CA ILE A 188 -30.20 -15.63 -6.46
C ILE A 188 -30.99 -15.90 -5.16
N LEU A 189 -31.15 -14.86 -4.31
CA LEU A 189 -31.88 -14.96 -3.04
C LEU A 189 -33.39 -15.14 -3.23
N MET A 190 -33.97 -14.58 -4.29
CA MET A 190 -35.36 -14.90 -4.68
C MET A 190 -35.55 -16.39 -5.00
N MET A 191 -34.44 -17.12 -5.23
CA MET A 191 -34.45 -18.57 -5.43
C MET A 191 -34.06 -19.35 -4.15
N GLN A 192 -33.59 -18.71 -3.10
CA GLN A 192 -33.15 -19.36 -1.85
C GLN A 192 -33.42 -18.46 -0.64
N GLU A 193 -34.44 -18.74 0.13
CA GLU A 193 -34.68 -18.11 1.44
C GLU A 193 -33.50 -18.36 2.39
N LYS A 194 -32.59 -17.41 2.53
CA LYS A 194 -31.56 -17.42 3.57
C LYS A 194 -31.81 -16.36 4.63
N PRO A 195 -31.68 -16.69 5.92
CA PRO A 195 -31.90 -15.74 7.00
C PRO A 195 -30.84 -14.61 6.96
N LYS A 196 -31.30 -13.40 7.23
CA LYS A 196 -30.47 -12.21 7.43
C LYS A 196 -29.50 -12.46 8.58
N SER A 197 -28.19 -12.28 8.36
CA SER A 197 -27.17 -12.59 9.36
C SER A 197 -26.27 -11.39 9.68
N VAL A 198 -25.83 -11.35 10.95
CA VAL A 198 -24.95 -10.33 11.51
C VAL A 198 -23.54 -10.88 11.68
N ALA A 199 -22.55 -10.21 11.11
CA ALA A 199 -21.14 -10.57 11.28
C ALA A 199 -20.49 -9.75 12.40
N PHE A 200 -19.68 -10.38 13.21
CA PHE A 200 -18.77 -9.71 14.15
C PHE A 200 -17.34 -9.79 13.62
N PHE A 201 -16.75 -8.63 13.41
CA PHE A 201 -15.39 -8.50 12.86
C PHE A 201 -14.46 -7.81 13.88
N PRO A 202 -13.86 -8.58 14.79
CA PRO A 202 -13.00 -8.05 15.83
C PRO A 202 -11.55 -7.88 15.38
N GLY A 203 -10.86 -6.85 15.91
CA GLY A 203 -9.45 -6.64 15.67
C GLY A 203 -8.85 -5.47 16.45
N LYS A 204 -7.52 -5.44 16.49
CA LYS A 204 -6.76 -4.34 17.10
C LYS A 204 -6.84 -3.05 16.29
N PHE A 205 -6.73 -3.15 14.98
CA PHE A 205 -6.73 -2.02 14.04
C PHE A 205 -5.70 -0.94 14.41
N GLN A 206 -4.46 -1.33 14.68
CA GLN A 206 -3.38 -0.46 15.16
C GLN A 206 -2.22 -0.33 14.13
N PRO A 207 -2.30 0.66 13.22
CA PRO A 207 -3.46 1.48 12.87
C PRO A 207 -4.46 0.75 11.95
N VAL A 208 -5.62 1.37 11.70
CA VAL A 208 -6.51 0.97 10.59
C VAL A 208 -5.75 1.18 9.28
N HIS A 209 -5.84 0.20 8.36
CA HIS A 209 -5.14 0.24 7.06
C HIS A 209 -5.94 -0.47 5.97
N MET A 210 -5.53 -0.33 4.71
CA MET A 210 -6.24 -0.88 3.56
C MET A 210 -6.51 -2.39 3.66
N GLY A 211 -5.61 -3.16 4.27
CA GLY A 211 -5.84 -4.59 4.51
C GLY A 211 -7.09 -4.88 5.36
N HIS A 212 -7.41 -4.01 6.33
CA HIS A 212 -8.64 -4.13 7.13
C HIS A 212 -9.86 -3.75 6.30
N ILE A 213 -9.82 -2.63 5.60
CA ILE A 213 -10.93 -2.17 4.74
C ILE A 213 -11.24 -3.21 3.66
N THR A 214 -10.22 -3.69 2.95
CA THR A 214 -10.41 -4.74 1.92
C THR A 214 -10.99 -6.03 2.52
N SER A 215 -10.58 -6.40 3.73
CA SER A 215 -11.12 -7.59 4.41
C SER A 215 -12.60 -7.40 4.75
N ILE A 216 -12.99 -6.23 5.25
CA ILE A 216 -14.39 -5.89 5.54
C ILE A 216 -15.21 -5.90 4.24
N MET A 217 -14.70 -5.29 3.17
CA MET A 217 -15.41 -5.23 1.89
C MET A 217 -15.59 -6.62 1.23
N LYS A 218 -14.70 -7.58 1.48
CA LYS A 218 -14.88 -8.97 1.01
C LYS A 218 -16.09 -9.67 1.60
N ILE A 219 -16.49 -9.29 2.80
CA ILE A 219 -17.63 -9.89 3.50
C ILE A 219 -18.87 -8.97 3.50
N PHE A 220 -18.72 -7.75 2.95
CA PHE A 220 -19.74 -6.72 3.02
C PHE A 220 -21.10 -7.18 2.50
N GLU A 221 -21.13 -7.94 1.41
CA GLU A 221 -22.37 -8.42 0.79
C GLU A 221 -22.91 -9.70 1.40
N ASP A 222 -22.09 -10.41 2.20
CA ASP A 222 -22.50 -11.69 2.77
C ASP A 222 -23.39 -11.53 4.01
N TYR A 223 -23.43 -10.31 4.61
CA TYR A 223 -24.10 -10.03 5.86
C TYR A 223 -24.96 -8.78 5.77
N GLU A 224 -26.09 -8.75 6.50
CA GLU A 224 -26.94 -7.58 6.61
C GLU A 224 -26.27 -6.47 7.42
N LYS A 225 -25.52 -6.87 8.46
CA LYS A 225 -24.85 -5.97 9.40
C LYS A 225 -23.47 -6.49 9.75
N ILE A 226 -22.53 -5.59 9.91
CA ILE A 226 -21.16 -5.91 10.33
C ILE A 226 -20.83 -5.08 11.57
N ILE A 227 -20.58 -5.76 12.69
CA ILE A 227 -20.15 -5.15 13.94
C ILE A 227 -18.63 -5.19 14.00
N ILE A 228 -17.98 -4.03 13.96
CA ILE A 228 -16.53 -3.88 14.06
C ILE A 228 -16.17 -3.78 15.54
N GLY A 229 -15.51 -4.81 16.08
CA GLY A 229 -15.03 -4.85 17.46
C GLY A 229 -13.61 -4.32 17.58
N ILE A 230 -13.42 -3.18 18.22
CA ILE A 230 -12.11 -2.53 18.36
C ILE A 230 -11.55 -2.82 19.75
N THR A 231 -10.43 -3.55 19.82
CA THR A 231 -9.83 -4.00 21.09
C THR A 231 -8.71 -3.08 21.55
N SER A 232 -8.56 -2.93 22.87
CA SER A 232 -7.55 -2.11 23.54
C SER A 232 -6.37 -2.99 24.00
N ASP A 233 -5.55 -3.48 23.05
CA ASP A 233 -4.36 -4.24 23.38
C ASP A 233 -3.11 -3.69 22.66
N SER A 234 -1.95 -3.95 23.22
CA SER A 234 -0.65 -3.49 22.67
C SER A 234 -0.40 -3.95 21.21
N PRO A 235 0.26 -3.10 20.40
CA PRO A 235 0.71 -1.74 20.65
C PRO A 235 -0.41 -0.71 20.50
N ASN A 236 -0.47 0.29 21.41
CA ASN A 236 -1.46 1.37 21.41
C ASN A 236 -0.96 2.60 20.64
N VAL A 237 -0.95 2.55 19.33
CA VAL A 237 -0.54 3.68 18.45
C VAL A 237 -1.64 4.73 18.32
N LEU A 238 -2.90 4.28 18.25
CA LEU A 238 -4.08 5.14 18.16
C LEU A 238 -5.11 4.76 19.24
N SER A 239 -5.76 5.76 19.83
CA SER A 239 -6.87 5.53 20.76
C SER A 239 -8.02 4.74 20.10
N LEU A 240 -8.87 4.11 20.91
CA LEU A 240 -10.09 3.42 20.43
C LEU A 240 -10.96 4.35 19.59
N GLN A 241 -11.18 5.56 20.09
CA GLN A 241 -11.99 6.57 19.42
C GLN A 241 -11.39 6.99 18.08
N LYS A 242 -10.07 7.22 18.01
CA LYS A 242 -9.41 7.62 16.76
C LYS A 242 -9.49 6.53 15.68
N ARG A 243 -9.41 5.26 16.07
CA ARG A 243 -9.57 4.12 15.14
C ARG A 243 -11.00 4.04 14.60
N LYS A 244 -12.02 4.30 15.45
CA LYS A 244 -13.40 4.41 15.01
C LYS A 244 -13.59 5.54 13.99
N GLU A 245 -13.03 6.74 14.26
CA GLU A 245 -13.10 7.88 13.34
C GLU A 245 -12.50 7.55 11.97
N VAL A 246 -11.37 6.84 11.93
CA VAL A 246 -10.75 6.38 10.67
C VAL A 246 -11.67 5.42 9.93
N PHE A 247 -12.30 4.46 10.61
CA PHE A 247 -13.30 3.60 9.96
C PHE A 247 -14.50 4.40 9.45
N GLN A 248 -15.01 5.30 10.26
CA GLN A 248 -16.17 6.12 9.89
C GLN A 248 -15.87 7.00 8.68
N SER A 249 -14.68 7.60 8.59
CA SER A 249 -14.29 8.42 7.43
C SER A 249 -14.30 7.65 6.11
N VAL A 250 -14.00 6.34 6.16
CA VAL A 250 -13.95 5.48 4.97
C VAL A 250 -15.29 4.79 4.70
N LEU A 251 -16.02 4.43 5.76
CA LEU A 251 -17.20 3.57 5.67
C LEU A 251 -18.52 4.32 5.93
N SER A 252 -18.48 5.66 6.13
CA SER A 252 -19.65 6.48 6.47
C SER A 252 -20.80 6.45 5.45
N ARG A 253 -20.48 6.11 4.21
CA ARG A 253 -21.49 5.98 3.13
C ARG A 253 -22.33 4.70 3.21
N PHE A 254 -22.02 3.83 4.17
CA PHE A 254 -22.68 2.54 4.34
C PHE A 254 -23.31 2.46 5.73
N ASP A 255 -24.58 2.13 5.79
CA ASP A 255 -25.39 2.02 7.01
C ASP A 255 -25.27 0.67 7.74
N LYS A 256 -24.50 -0.26 7.18
CA LYS A 256 -24.34 -1.63 7.71
C LYS A 256 -23.38 -1.77 8.89
N PHE A 257 -22.62 -0.73 9.25
CA PHE A 257 -21.53 -0.83 10.22
C PHE A 257 -21.94 -0.32 11.61
N GLU A 258 -21.68 -1.17 12.60
CA GLU A 258 -21.67 -0.78 14.00
C GLU A 258 -20.27 -0.94 14.60
N TYR A 259 -20.01 -0.18 15.67
CA TYR A 259 -18.69 -0.19 16.33
C TYR A 259 -18.87 -0.47 17.81
N VAL A 260 -18.15 -1.45 18.33
CA VAL A 260 -18.07 -1.78 19.74
C VAL A 260 -16.64 -1.74 20.23
N PHE A 261 -16.44 -1.32 21.47
CA PHE A 261 -15.11 -1.20 22.08
C PHE A 261 -14.93 -2.23 23.17
N PHE A 262 -13.70 -2.74 23.26
CA PHE A 262 -13.28 -3.66 24.31
C PHE A 262 -12.00 -3.13 24.95
N ASP A 263 -11.97 -3.06 26.27
CA ASP A 263 -10.85 -2.54 27.03
C ASP A 263 -9.67 -3.50 27.13
N THR A 264 -9.84 -4.73 26.63
CA THR A 264 -8.82 -5.78 26.60
C THR A 264 -8.76 -6.45 25.23
N ALA A 265 -7.77 -7.31 25.02
CA ALA A 265 -7.77 -8.19 23.87
C ALA A 265 -9.00 -9.13 23.91
N LEU A 266 -9.54 -9.44 22.75
CA LEU A 266 -10.76 -10.26 22.67
C LEU A 266 -10.61 -11.64 23.36
N ILE A 267 -9.42 -12.22 23.24
CA ILE A 267 -9.12 -13.54 23.83
C ILE A 267 -9.02 -13.52 25.37
N ASP A 268 -8.88 -12.33 25.96
CA ASP A 268 -8.76 -12.14 27.40
C ASP A 268 -10.09 -11.78 28.08
N ILE A 269 -11.17 -11.66 27.29
CA ILE A 269 -12.51 -11.36 27.79
C ILE A 269 -13.03 -12.54 28.61
N LYS A 270 -13.24 -12.30 29.90
CA LYS A 270 -13.81 -13.29 30.85
C LYS A 270 -15.34 -13.30 30.80
N ASP A 271 -15.94 -12.12 30.84
CA ASP A 271 -17.39 -11.94 30.78
C ASP A 271 -17.85 -11.81 29.32
N LYS A 272 -18.50 -12.84 28.82
CA LYS A 272 -18.96 -12.91 27.42
C LYS A 272 -20.24 -12.16 27.17
N THR A 273 -20.92 -11.70 28.20
CA THR A 273 -22.16 -10.89 28.07
C THR A 273 -21.87 -9.53 27.44
N ILE A 274 -20.62 -9.06 27.47
CA ILE A 274 -20.19 -7.83 26.82
C ILE A 274 -20.06 -7.96 25.30
N LEU A 275 -20.06 -9.17 24.77
CA LEU A 275 -20.03 -9.37 23.33
C LEU A 275 -21.35 -8.95 22.70
N PRO A 276 -21.33 -8.28 21.53
CA PRO A 276 -22.57 -7.93 20.84
C PRO A 276 -23.31 -9.19 20.38
N LYS A 277 -24.59 -9.06 20.09
CA LYS A 277 -25.35 -10.14 19.45
C LYS A 277 -24.93 -10.24 17.97
N PHE A 278 -24.49 -11.41 17.54
CA PHE A 278 -24.09 -11.70 16.17
C PHE A 278 -24.29 -13.19 15.84
N ASP A 279 -24.34 -13.52 14.57
CA ASP A 279 -24.52 -14.88 14.08
C ASP A 279 -23.19 -15.58 13.80
N VAL A 280 -22.17 -14.84 13.38
CA VAL A 280 -20.87 -15.39 13.02
C VAL A 280 -19.74 -14.42 13.33
N CYS A 281 -18.65 -14.92 13.93
CA CYS A 281 -17.41 -14.17 14.07
C CYS A 281 -16.51 -14.40 12.84
N VAL A 282 -16.17 -13.34 12.15
CA VAL A 282 -15.30 -13.37 10.97
C VAL A 282 -13.95 -12.77 11.32
N SER A 283 -12.87 -13.49 11.13
CA SER A 283 -11.53 -12.99 11.44
C SER A 283 -10.46 -13.62 10.54
N GLY A 284 -9.40 -12.86 10.26
CA GLY A 284 -8.16 -13.40 9.68
C GLY A 284 -7.14 -13.87 10.74
N ASN A 285 -7.51 -13.89 12.01
CA ASN A 285 -6.68 -14.31 13.12
C ASN A 285 -7.19 -15.64 13.71
N GLN A 286 -6.42 -16.70 13.55
CA GLN A 286 -6.80 -18.02 13.99
C GLN A 286 -7.05 -18.09 15.52
N LYS A 287 -6.22 -17.41 16.33
CA LYS A 287 -6.40 -17.39 17.81
C LYS A 287 -7.76 -16.83 18.23
N VAL A 288 -8.23 -15.79 17.53
CA VAL A 288 -9.56 -15.23 17.75
C VAL A 288 -10.66 -16.22 17.40
N LEU A 289 -10.52 -16.90 16.26
CA LEU A 289 -11.50 -17.92 15.85
C LEU A 289 -11.54 -19.12 16.79
N ASP A 290 -10.39 -19.57 17.27
CA ASP A 290 -10.29 -20.67 18.22
C ASP A 290 -10.93 -20.30 19.57
N PHE A 291 -10.69 -19.08 20.05
CA PHE A 291 -11.37 -18.55 21.24
C PHE A 291 -12.88 -18.51 21.04
N MET A 292 -13.37 -18.00 19.92
CA MET A 292 -14.82 -17.95 19.63
C MET A 292 -15.44 -19.33 19.50
N LYS A 293 -14.78 -20.29 18.83
CA LYS A 293 -15.23 -21.68 18.73
C LYS A 293 -15.30 -22.36 20.09
N LYS A 294 -14.28 -22.17 20.94
CA LYS A 294 -14.29 -22.69 22.33
C LYS A 294 -15.45 -22.17 23.16
N ASN A 295 -16.00 -21.03 22.77
CA ASN A 295 -17.15 -20.38 23.42
C ASN A 295 -18.46 -20.58 22.65
N ASN A 296 -18.54 -21.59 21.79
CA ASN A 296 -19.72 -22.02 21.02
C ASN A 296 -20.23 -20.98 20.00
N PHE A 297 -19.41 -20.02 19.57
CA PHE A 297 -19.77 -19.10 18.50
C PHE A 297 -19.42 -19.69 17.12
N LYS A 298 -20.30 -19.46 16.15
CA LYS A 298 -19.98 -19.76 14.75
C LYS A 298 -18.82 -18.87 14.27
N THR A 299 -17.91 -19.42 13.49
CA THR A 299 -16.73 -18.69 13.01
C THR A 299 -16.50 -18.89 11.53
N ARG A 300 -15.93 -17.87 10.89
CA ARG A 300 -15.49 -17.90 9.50
C ARG A 300 -14.08 -17.34 9.39
N LEU A 301 -13.17 -18.16 8.84
CA LEU A 301 -11.82 -17.69 8.51
C LEU A 301 -11.86 -16.81 7.27
N LEU A 302 -11.23 -15.63 7.36
CA LEU A 302 -11.08 -14.73 6.24
C LEU A 302 -9.61 -14.66 5.81
N LYS A 303 -9.34 -15.07 4.57
CA LYS A 303 -7.99 -14.96 4.00
C LYS A 303 -7.59 -13.49 3.88
N ARG A 304 -6.50 -13.11 4.55
CA ARG A 304 -5.99 -11.74 4.53
C ARG A 304 -5.51 -11.35 3.12
N SER A 305 -5.78 -10.12 2.73
CA SER A 305 -5.21 -9.53 1.52
C SER A 305 -3.77 -9.11 1.78
N SER A 306 -2.92 -9.22 0.76
CA SER A 306 -1.52 -8.79 0.78
C SER A 306 -1.34 -7.61 -0.19
N GLY A 307 -0.41 -6.70 0.11
CA GLY A 307 -0.12 -5.53 -0.72
C GLY A 307 0.58 -4.44 0.08
N VAL A 308 1.02 -3.39 -0.60
CA VAL A 308 1.58 -2.19 0.05
C VAL A 308 0.48 -1.51 0.86
N GLY A 309 0.78 -1.11 2.10
CA GLY A 309 -0.21 -0.51 3.02
C GLY A 309 -1.21 -1.51 3.64
N TYR A 310 -0.97 -2.82 3.48
CA TYR A 310 -1.82 -3.88 4.02
C TYR A 310 -1.30 -4.46 5.35
N SER A 311 -0.23 -3.89 5.92
CA SER A 311 0.40 -4.37 7.15
C SER A 311 0.50 -3.27 8.20
N GLY A 312 -0.17 -3.46 9.35
CA GLY A 312 -0.04 -2.55 10.48
C GLY A 312 1.38 -2.45 11.05
N THR A 313 2.17 -3.50 10.92
CA THR A 313 3.61 -3.50 11.33
C THR A 313 4.43 -2.58 10.44
N GLU A 314 4.22 -2.63 9.13
CA GLU A 314 4.89 -1.73 8.17
C GLU A 314 4.54 -0.26 8.45
N ILE A 315 3.26 0.04 8.68
CA ILE A 315 2.81 1.40 8.97
C ILE A 315 3.37 1.91 10.30
N ARG A 316 3.39 1.09 11.36
CA ARG A 316 4.00 1.46 12.65
C ARG A 316 5.47 1.80 12.50
N SER A 317 6.22 0.99 11.76
CA SER A 317 7.65 1.28 11.52
C SER A 317 7.90 2.62 10.83
N ILE A 318 6.96 3.07 9.98
CA ILE A 318 7.03 4.39 9.33
C ILE A 318 6.70 5.50 10.34
N ILE A 319 5.70 5.29 11.20
CA ILE A 319 5.32 6.26 12.24
C ILE A 319 6.45 6.43 13.24
N ASP A 320 7.04 5.33 13.71
CA ASP A 320 8.14 5.34 14.68
C ASP A 320 9.41 6.00 14.10
N SER A 321 9.67 5.84 12.79
CA SER A 321 10.78 6.51 12.10
C SER A 321 10.60 8.02 11.90
N LYS A 322 9.39 8.54 12.10
CA LYS A 322 9.10 9.99 11.99
C LYS A 322 9.08 10.70 13.34
N LYS A 323 9.15 9.97 14.43
CA LYS A 323 9.25 10.52 15.80
C LYS A 323 10.69 10.75 16.27
N LEU A 324 11.66 10.42 15.43
CA LEU A 324 13.08 10.69 15.57
C LEU A 324 13.49 11.80 14.59
#